data_280ca5d9893831ae983dea833261a1d4
#
_entry.id   280ca5d9893831ae983dea833261a1d4
#
_cell.length_a   1.000
_cell.length_b   1.000
_cell.length_c   1.000
_cell.angle_alpha   90.00
_cell.angle_beta   90.00
_cell.angle_gamma   90.00
#
_symmetry.space_group_name_H-M   'P 1'
#
loop_
_entity.id
_entity.type
_entity.pdbx_description
1 polymer ?
#
loop_
_entity_poly.entity_id
_entity_poly.type
_entity_poly.pdbx_seq_one_letter_code
_entity_poly.pdbx_strand_id
1 'polypeptide(L)'
;QSGTERLAEVCRHYGFAAETIIVNVQGDEPLIPPSIIGQVAHNLAHSAAPMATLAVPMTEEEVFNPNAVKVVTDVNGYALYFSRASIPWDRDRFAASDRVAGSREQIGDHYQRHIGIYAYRAGFIQRYVDWAPSVLEQVEALEQLRVLWYGEKIHVAQALQAPPVGVDTQADLDKVRALLAG
;
A
#
# COMPACT_ATOMS: atom_id res chain seq x y z
N GLN A 1 5.57 13.83 13.19
CA GLN A 1 4.47 12.92 13.58
C GLN A 1 3.98 12.22 12.34
N SER A 2 4.00 10.89 12.35
CA SER A 2 3.54 10.06 11.25
C SER A 2 2.00 10.03 11.15
N GLY A 3 1.47 9.58 9.99
CA GLY A 3 0.02 9.38 9.84
C GLY A 3 -0.54 8.38 10.86
N THR A 4 0.23 7.35 11.19
CA THR A 4 -0.18 6.30 12.15
C THR A 4 -0.24 6.83 13.59
N GLU A 5 0.64 7.76 14.00
CA GLU A 5 0.58 8.41 15.32
C GLU A 5 -0.72 9.22 15.48
N ARG A 6 -1.17 9.91 14.43
CA ARG A 6 -2.45 10.64 14.45
C ARG A 6 -3.63 9.68 14.59
N LEU A 7 -3.59 8.53 13.92
CA LEU A 7 -4.63 7.50 14.08
C LEU A 7 -4.66 6.96 15.50
N ALA A 8 -3.50 6.75 16.14
CA ALA A 8 -3.41 6.31 17.52
C ALA A 8 -4.06 7.32 18.49
N GLU A 9 -3.86 8.62 18.26
CA GLU A 9 -4.51 9.68 19.03
C GLU A 9 -6.03 9.64 18.87
N VAL A 10 -6.53 9.53 17.64
CA VAL A 10 -7.97 9.40 17.34
C VAL A 10 -8.56 8.17 18.03
N CYS A 11 -7.90 7.01 17.92
CA CYS A 11 -8.38 5.77 18.55
C CYS A 11 -8.51 5.91 20.07
N ARG A 12 -7.54 6.57 20.72
CA ARG A 12 -7.58 6.84 22.17
C ARG A 12 -8.68 7.82 22.52
N HIS A 13 -8.82 8.91 21.76
CA HIS A 13 -9.83 9.94 22.01
C HIS A 13 -11.26 9.40 21.96
N TYR A 14 -11.56 8.54 20.99
CA TYR A 14 -12.89 7.95 20.83
C TYR A 14 -13.08 6.64 21.61
N GLY A 15 -12.04 6.11 22.23
CA GLY A 15 -12.12 4.88 23.02
C GLY A 15 -12.49 3.64 22.20
N PHE A 16 -11.99 3.53 20.97
CA PHE A 16 -12.30 2.38 20.12
C PHE A 16 -11.80 1.07 20.73
N ALA A 17 -12.64 0.04 20.67
CA ALA A 17 -12.28 -1.31 21.10
C ALA A 17 -11.10 -1.85 20.24
N ALA A 18 -10.27 -2.72 20.83
CA ALA A 18 -9.05 -3.23 20.17
C ALA A 18 -9.30 -3.85 18.80
N GLU A 19 -10.45 -4.50 18.61
CA GLU A 19 -10.83 -5.17 17.36
C GLU A 19 -11.53 -4.25 16.35
N THR A 20 -11.80 -2.98 16.70
CA THR A 20 -12.38 -2.01 15.77
C THR A 20 -11.47 -1.83 14.57
N ILE A 21 -12.04 -1.94 13.37
CA ILE A 21 -11.30 -1.73 12.12
C ILE A 21 -11.30 -0.24 11.78
N ILE A 22 -10.11 0.30 11.61
CA ILE A 22 -9.86 1.70 11.22
C ILE A 22 -9.28 1.69 9.81
N VAL A 23 -9.94 2.36 8.88
CA VAL A 23 -9.39 2.57 7.52
C VAL A 23 -8.76 3.94 7.45
N ASN A 24 -7.50 3.98 7.05
CA ASN A 24 -6.76 5.21 6.78
C ASN A 24 -6.86 5.56 5.30
N VAL A 25 -7.57 6.63 4.99
CA VAL A 25 -7.64 7.23 3.66
C VAL A 25 -6.81 8.50 3.68
N GLN A 26 -5.84 8.60 2.78
CA GLN A 26 -4.95 9.77 2.68
C GLN A 26 -5.72 10.97 2.13
N GLY A 27 -5.42 12.17 2.66
CA GLY A 27 -6.10 13.40 2.24
C GLY A 27 -5.75 13.87 0.82
N ASP A 28 -4.67 13.36 0.25
CA ASP A 28 -4.22 13.57 -1.13
C ASP A 28 -4.83 12.59 -2.15
N GLU A 29 -5.73 11.71 -1.70
CA GLU A 29 -6.46 10.73 -2.51
C GLU A 29 -7.97 11.09 -2.64
N PRO A 30 -8.33 12.30 -3.17
CA PRO A 30 -9.71 12.78 -3.17
C PRO A 30 -10.66 11.96 -4.06
N LEU A 31 -10.13 11.20 -5.00
CA LEU A 31 -10.90 10.40 -5.95
C LEU A 31 -10.79 8.89 -5.65
N ILE A 32 -10.38 8.51 -4.44
CA ILE A 32 -10.31 7.10 -4.07
C ILE A 32 -11.68 6.44 -4.18
N PRO A 33 -11.82 5.30 -4.91
CA PRO A 33 -13.11 4.64 -5.05
C PRO A 33 -13.64 4.12 -3.71
N PRO A 34 -14.88 4.44 -3.31
CA PRO A 34 -15.46 3.90 -2.07
C PRO A 34 -15.46 2.37 -1.99
N SER A 35 -15.51 1.69 -3.14
CA SER A 35 -15.44 0.23 -3.23
C SER A 35 -14.17 -0.35 -2.62
N ILE A 36 -13.00 0.29 -2.82
CA ILE A 36 -11.74 -0.22 -2.27
C ILE A 36 -11.57 0.13 -0.79
N ILE A 37 -12.22 1.19 -0.30
CA ILE A 37 -12.28 1.51 1.14
C ILE A 37 -13.04 0.38 1.87
N GLY A 38 -14.22 0.00 1.35
CA GLY A 38 -14.98 -1.14 1.86
C GLY A 38 -14.22 -2.45 1.74
N GLN A 39 -13.53 -2.66 0.61
CA GLN A 39 -12.75 -3.87 0.35
C GLN A 39 -11.63 -4.07 1.37
N VAL A 40 -10.79 -3.05 1.63
CA VAL A 40 -9.67 -3.21 2.57
C VAL A 40 -10.14 -3.49 3.99
N ALA A 41 -11.25 -2.88 4.42
CA ALA A 41 -11.89 -3.15 5.71
C ALA A 41 -12.42 -4.59 5.78
N HIS A 42 -13.13 -5.04 4.73
CA HIS A 42 -13.65 -6.41 4.63
C HIS A 42 -12.52 -7.45 4.66
N ASN A 43 -11.45 -7.22 3.89
CA ASN A 43 -10.30 -8.11 3.86
C ASN A 43 -9.66 -8.25 5.24
N LEU A 44 -9.50 -7.15 5.98
CA LEU A 44 -8.97 -7.21 7.34
C LEU A 44 -9.89 -7.97 8.29
N ALA A 45 -11.20 -7.79 8.18
CA ALA A 45 -12.18 -8.48 9.02
C ALA A 45 -12.08 -10.02 8.89
N HIS A 46 -11.70 -10.51 7.70
CA HIS A 46 -11.59 -11.93 7.38
C HIS A 46 -10.13 -12.44 7.37
N SER A 47 -9.18 -11.63 7.81
CA SER A 47 -7.76 -11.98 7.90
C SER A 47 -7.31 -12.13 9.34
N ALA A 48 -6.35 -13.02 9.57
CA ALA A 48 -5.65 -13.11 10.86
C ALA A 48 -4.58 -12.01 11.05
N ALA A 49 -4.31 -11.20 10.02
CA ALA A 49 -3.35 -10.09 10.13
C ALA A 49 -3.94 -8.92 10.94
N PRO A 50 -3.11 -8.14 11.63
CA PRO A 50 -3.55 -6.93 12.31
C PRO A 50 -3.70 -5.71 11.37
N MET A 51 -3.21 -5.84 10.13
CA MET A 51 -3.18 -4.79 9.12
C MET A 51 -3.47 -5.37 7.73
N ALA A 52 -4.17 -4.61 6.90
CA ALA A 52 -4.40 -4.95 5.50
C ALA A 52 -4.16 -3.75 4.59
N THR A 53 -3.79 -4.03 3.34
CA THR A 53 -3.62 -3.06 2.26
C THR A 53 -4.03 -3.68 0.93
N LEU A 54 -3.92 -2.90 -0.14
CA LEU A 54 -4.27 -3.32 -1.49
C LEU A 54 -3.09 -3.12 -2.45
N ALA A 55 -3.15 -3.82 -3.57
CA ALA A 55 -2.21 -3.67 -4.68
C ALA A 55 -2.93 -3.74 -6.02
N VAL A 56 -2.28 -3.25 -7.07
CA VAL A 56 -2.74 -3.36 -8.46
C VAL A 56 -1.62 -3.93 -9.33
N PRO A 57 -1.95 -4.66 -10.40
CA PRO A 57 -0.95 -5.09 -11.37
C PRO A 57 -0.21 -3.90 -11.99
N MET A 58 1.06 -4.09 -12.31
CA MET A 58 1.96 -3.06 -12.84
C MET A 58 2.16 -3.18 -14.35
N THR A 59 2.57 -2.06 -14.97
CA THR A 59 3.21 -2.04 -16.28
C THR A 59 4.72 -2.23 -16.14
N GLU A 60 5.42 -2.55 -17.24
CA GLU A 60 6.87 -2.70 -17.23
C GLU A 60 7.60 -1.41 -16.78
N GLU A 61 7.11 -0.25 -17.22
CA GLU A 61 7.65 1.04 -16.81
C GLU A 61 7.56 1.25 -15.29
N GLU A 62 6.43 0.88 -14.68
CA GLU A 62 6.24 1.00 -13.24
C GLU A 62 7.17 0.08 -12.44
N VAL A 63 7.51 -1.12 -12.98
CA VAL A 63 8.41 -2.07 -12.30
C VAL A 63 9.78 -1.45 -12.04
N PHE A 64 10.28 -0.63 -12.94
CA PHE A 64 11.58 0.05 -12.81
C PHE A 64 11.49 1.45 -12.21
N ASN A 65 10.28 1.96 -11.96
CA ASN A 65 10.06 3.26 -11.34
C ASN A 65 10.18 3.15 -9.80
N PRO A 66 11.15 3.80 -9.15
CA PRO A 66 11.31 3.73 -7.69
C PRO A 66 10.16 4.43 -6.92
N ASN A 67 9.37 5.28 -7.57
CA ASN A 67 8.20 5.91 -6.97
C ASN A 67 6.98 4.96 -6.94
N ALA A 68 6.94 3.97 -7.80
CA ALA A 68 5.95 2.89 -7.76
C ALA A 68 6.43 1.79 -6.82
N VAL A 69 5.91 1.75 -5.60
CA VAL A 69 6.31 0.75 -4.59
C VAL A 69 5.80 -0.64 -5.00
N LYS A 70 6.71 -1.61 -5.06
CA LYS A 70 6.39 -3.03 -5.34
C LYS A 70 6.06 -3.76 -4.06
N VAL A 71 5.18 -4.75 -4.16
CA VAL A 71 4.90 -5.69 -3.09
C VAL A 71 4.92 -7.11 -3.62
N VAL A 72 5.53 -8.01 -2.88
CA VAL A 72 5.48 -9.46 -3.10
C VAL A 72 4.75 -10.13 -1.95
N THR A 73 3.94 -11.15 -2.26
CA THR A 73 3.11 -11.84 -1.29
C THR A 73 3.40 -13.34 -1.27
N ASP A 74 3.06 -13.96 -0.17
CA ASP A 74 2.98 -15.43 -0.08
C ASP A 74 1.69 -15.95 -0.74
N VAL A 75 1.54 -17.27 -0.76
CA VAL A 75 0.36 -17.96 -1.34
C VAL A 75 -0.95 -17.63 -0.62
N ASN A 76 -0.87 -17.14 0.62
CA ASN A 76 -2.02 -16.76 1.43
C ASN A 76 -2.36 -15.25 1.35
N GLY A 77 -1.65 -14.50 0.51
CA GLY A 77 -1.84 -13.07 0.35
C GLY A 77 -1.22 -12.23 1.46
N TYR A 78 -0.25 -12.75 2.21
CA TYR A 78 0.50 -11.93 3.17
C TYR A 78 1.75 -11.35 2.54
N ALA A 79 2.02 -10.08 2.79
CA ALA A 79 3.22 -9.43 2.29
C ALA A 79 4.49 -10.12 2.78
N LEU A 80 5.38 -10.45 1.85
CA LEU A 80 6.74 -10.89 2.14
C LEU A 80 7.68 -9.69 2.26
N TYR A 81 7.54 -8.71 1.35
CA TYR A 81 8.31 -7.47 1.38
C TYR A 81 7.68 -6.38 0.51
N PHE A 82 7.97 -5.12 0.85
CA PHE A 82 7.70 -3.93 0.03
C PHE A 82 9.02 -3.27 -0.33
N SER A 83 9.18 -2.83 -1.59
CA SER A 83 10.41 -2.16 -2.02
C SER A 83 10.18 -1.15 -3.14
N ARG A 84 11.04 -0.13 -3.15
CA ARG A 84 11.22 0.76 -4.31
C ARG A 84 12.01 0.09 -5.44
N ALA A 85 12.82 -0.91 -5.13
CA ALA A 85 13.52 -1.73 -6.12
C ALA A 85 12.54 -2.62 -6.91
N SER A 86 12.97 -3.11 -8.06
CA SER A 86 12.21 -4.09 -8.86
C SER A 86 12.24 -5.45 -8.16
N ILE A 87 11.13 -5.82 -7.53
CA ILE A 87 10.94 -7.12 -6.90
C ILE A 87 9.64 -7.79 -7.38
N PRO A 88 9.66 -9.15 -7.63
CA PRO A 88 10.85 -9.99 -7.69
C PRO A 88 11.78 -9.60 -8.85
N TRP A 89 13.07 -9.92 -8.77
CA TRP A 89 13.97 -9.77 -9.92
C TRP A 89 13.79 -10.94 -10.88
N ASP A 90 13.24 -10.68 -12.06
CA ASP A 90 13.15 -11.67 -13.12
C ASP A 90 14.53 -11.85 -13.77
N ARG A 91 15.22 -12.91 -13.35
CA ARG A 91 16.60 -13.17 -13.76
C ARG A 91 16.76 -13.25 -15.27
N ASP A 92 15.85 -13.93 -15.95
CA ASP A 92 16.00 -14.23 -17.36
C ASP A 92 15.53 -13.06 -18.24
N ARG A 93 14.46 -12.36 -17.86
CA ARG A 93 13.95 -11.19 -18.61
C ARG A 93 14.76 -9.93 -18.39
N PHE A 94 15.22 -9.68 -17.15
CA PHE A 94 15.93 -8.44 -16.84
C PHE A 94 17.43 -8.51 -17.16
N ALA A 95 17.97 -9.69 -17.47
CA ALA A 95 19.33 -9.87 -17.94
C ALA A 95 19.52 -9.47 -19.42
N ALA A 96 18.47 -9.46 -20.22
CA ALA A 96 18.56 -9.05 -21.63
C ALA A 96 18.74 -7.52 -21.75
N SER A 97 19.71 -7.07 -22.56
CA SER A 97 20.01 -5.66 -22.78
C SER A 97 18.92 -4.91 -23.57
N ASP A 98 18.04 -5.63 -24.25
CA ASP A 98 16.99 -5.07 -25.08
C ASP A 98 15.66 -5.05 -24.28
N ARG A 99 15.57 -4.15 -23.32
CA ARG A 99 14.31 -3.86 -22.64
C ARG A 99 13.39 -3.13 -23.62
N VAL A 100 12.51 -3.87 -24.24
CA VAL A 100 11.43 -3.27 -25.02
C VAL A 100 10.40 -2.77 -24.01
N ALA A 101 10.23 -1.45 -23.91
CA ALA A 101 9.13 -0.85 -23.16
C ALA A 101 7.83 -1.49 -23.66
N GLY A 102 7.19 -2.25 -22.80
CA GLY A 102 6.14 -3.15 -23.23
C GLY A 102 4.88 -3.09 -22.40
N SER A 103 3.93 -3.89 -22.82
CA SER A 103 2.64 -4.07 -22.17
C SER A 103 2.77 -4.94 -20.90
N ARG A 104 1.74 -4.92 -20.04
CA ARG A 104 1.61 -5.78 -18.87
C ARG A 104 1.82 -7.27 -19.20
N GLU A 105 1.47 -7.71 -20.40
CA GLU A 105 1.61 -9.09 -20.87
C GLU A 105 3.07 -9.56 -20.93
N GLN A 106 4.02 -8.62 -21.10
CA GLN A 106 5.44 -8.96 -21.19
C GLN A 106 6.09 -9.25 -19.82
N ILE A 107 5.59 -8.63 -18.74
CA ILE A 107 6.14 -8.84 -17.38
C ILE A 107 5.37 -9.88 -16.56
N GLY A 108 4.17 -10.28 -17.00
CA GLY A 108 3.28 -11.19 -16.27
C GLY A 108 2.56 -10.52 -15.10
N ASP A 109 1.67 -11.27 -14.44
CA ASP A 109 0.76 -10.75 -13.42
C ASP A 109 1.34 -10.74 -12.00
N HIS A 110 2.60 -11.13 -11.83
CA HIS A 110 3.23 -11.24 -10.51
C HIS A 110 3.85 -9.94 -10.00
N TYR A 111 3.91 -8.88 -10.83
CA TYR A 111 4.34 -7.56 -10.38
C TYR A 111 3.14 -6.75 -9.90
N GLN A 112 3.18 -6.39 -8.63
CA GLN A 112 2.09 -5.68 -7.96
C GLN A 112 2.59 -4.34 -7.41
N ARG A 113 1.90 -3.24 -7.77
CA ARG A 113 2.10 -1.93 -7.17
C ARG A 113 1.23 -1.80 -5.94
N HIS A 114 1.87 -1.52 -4.82
CA HIS A 114 1.20 -1.21 -3.57
C HIS A 114 0.37 0.08 -3.69
N ILE A 115 -0.83 0.08 -3.12
CA ILE A 115 -1.71 1.24 -2.97
C ILE A 115 -1.66 1.70 -1.51
N GLY A 116 -1.47 3.01 -1.28
CA GLY A 116 -1.32 3.61 0.05
C GLY A 116 -2.58 3.64 0.92
N ILE A 117 -3.56 2.75 0.68
CA ILE A 117 -4.72 2.59 1.56
C ILE A 117 -4.49 1.46 2.56
N TYR A 118 -4.85 1.69 3.82
CA TYR A 118 -4.63 0.70 4.87
C TYR A 118 -5.84 0.56 5.77
N ALA A 119 -6.10 -0.68 6.21
CA ALA A 119 -6.97 -0.97 7.33
C ALA A 119 -6.13 -1.53 8.48
N TYR A 120 -6.48 -1.16 9.71
CA TYR A 120 -5.82 -1.59 10.94
C TYR A 120 -6.84 -2.02 11.98
N ARG A 121 -6.45 -2.96 12.87
CA ARG A 121 -7.15 -3.12 14.14
C ARG A 121 -6.70 -2.02 15.10
N ALA A 122 -7.62 -1.37 15.81
CA ALA A 122 -7.30 -0.23 16.68
C ALA A 122 -6.26 -0.60 17.76
N GLY A 123 -6.34 -1.80 18.32
CA GLY A 123 -5.35 -2.28 19.28
C GLY A 123 -3.95 -2.49 18.65
N PHE A 124 -3.88 -2.79 17.37
CA PHE A 124 -2.60 -2.88 16.66
C PHE A 124 -1.96 -1.51 16.47
N ILE A 125 -2.74 -0.48 16.13
CA ILE A 125 -2.24 0.89 15.99
C ILE A 125 -1.52 1.34 17.26
N GLN A 126 -2.08 1.04 18.45
CA GLN A 126 -1.44 1.40 19.73
C GLN A 126 -0.09 0.69 19.91
N ARG A 127 0.01 -0.60 19.55
CA ARG A 127 1.27 -1.35 19.62
C ARG A 127 2.30 -0.83 18.61
N TYR A 128 1.86 -0.50 17.39
CA TYR A 128 2.72 0.00 16.33
C TYR A 128 3.44 1.30 16.72
N VAL A 129 2.75 2.25 17.35
CA VAL A 129 3.35 3.56 17.72
C VAL A 129 4.35 3.45 18.87
N ASP A 130 4.31 2.35 19.64
CA ASP A 130 5.29 2.07 20.69
C ASP A 130 6.61 1.46 20.13
N TRP A 131 6.61 1.02 18.86
CA TRP A 131 7.79 0.43 18.23
C TRP A 131 8.76 1.49 17.72
N ALA A 132 10.06 1.26 17.94
CA ALA A 132 11.08 2.08 17.32
C ALA A 132 11.07 1.90 15.78
N PRO A 133 11.36 2.98 15.02
CA PRO A 133 11.53 2.88 13.58
C PRO A 133 12.56 1.82 13.19
N SER A 134 12.25 1.00 12.18
CA SER A 134 13.16 -0.01 11.68
C SER A 134 14.17 0.57 10.69
N VAL A 135 15.32 -0.10 10.54
CA VAL A 135 16.33 0.29 9.53
C VAL A 135 15.75 0.18 8.12
N LEU A 136 14.94 -0.85 7.85
CA LEU A 136 14.35 -1.08 6.53
C LEU A 136 13.37 0.05 6.15
N GLU A 137 12.51 0.48 7.09
CA GLU A 137 11.57 1.57 6.81
C GLU A 137 12.30 2.89 6.55
N GLN A 138 13.42 3.14 7.22
CA GLN A 138 14.22 4.34 7.01
C GLN A 138 14.93 4.35 5.66
N VAL A 139 15.52 3.22 5.26
CA VAL A 139 16.25 3.09 3.99
C VAL A 139 15.29 3.17 2.79
N GLU A 140 14.18 2.45 2.85
CA GLU A 140 13.18 2.44 1.78
C GLU A 140 12.23 3.65 1.84
N ALA A 141 12.18 4.38 2.97
CA ALA A 141 11.15 5.37 3.28
C ALA A 141 9.73 4.79 3.13
N LEU A 142 9.49 3.64 3.76
CA LEU A 142 8.25 2.86 3.72
C LEU A 142 7.87 2.41 5.13
N GLU A 143 6.94 3.14 5.78
CA GLU A 143 6.54 2.90 7.19
C GLU A 143 5.98 1.50 7.44
N GLN A 144 5.32 0.88 6.46
CA GLN A 144 4.75 -0.47 6.58
C GLN A 144 5.81 -1.56 6.77
N LEU A 145 7.07 -1.31 6.42
CA LEU A 145 8.17 -2.24 6.68
C LEU A 145 8.45 -2.45 8.17
N ARG A 146 8.08 -1.50 9.04
CA ARG A 146 8.15 -1.67 10.49
C ARG A 146 7.28 -2.85 10.94
N VAL A 147 6.10 -3.03 10.35
CA VAL A 147 5.19 -4.14 10.67
C VAL A 147 5.87 -5.49 10.41
N LEU A 148 6.46 -5.64 9.23
CA LEU A 148 7.18 -6.86 8.85
C LEU A 148 8.46 -7.06 9.70
N TRP A 149 9.15 -5.97 10.04
CA TRP A 149 10.34 -6.00 10.87
C TRP A 149 10.07 -6.58 12.27
N TYR A 150 8.92 -6.26 12.86
CA TYR A 150 8.49 -6.80 14.15
C TYR A 150 7.77 -8.15 14.06
N GLY A 151 7.77 -8.80 12.88
CA GLY A 151 7.25 -10.14 12.67
C GLY A 151 5.73 -10.23 12.56
N GLU A 152 5.06 -9.09 12.42
CA GLU A 152 3.62 -9.05 12.19
C GLU A 152 3.30 -9.16 10.69
N LYS A 153 2.06 -9.55 10.38
CA LYS A 153 1.60 -9.78 9.01
C LYS A 153 0.82 -8.59 8.48
N ILE A 154 0.95 -8.35 7.17
CA ILE A 154 0.11 -7.43 6.40
C ILE A 154 -0.62 -8.25 5.33
N HIS A 155 -1.93 -8.25 5.35
CA HIS A 155 -2.73 -8.85 4.28
C HIS A 155 -2.75 -7.92 3.07
N VAL A 156 -2.50 -8.46 1.90
CA VAL A 156 -2.51 -7.74 0.61
C VAL A 156 -3.46 -8.44 -0.34
N ALA A 157 -4.38 -7.70 -0.92
CA ALA A 157 -5.25 -8.21 -1.98
C ALA A 157 -5.20 -7.30 -3.20
N GLN A 158 -5.54 -7.85 -4.36
CA GLN A 158 -5.72 -7.04 -5.56
C GLN A 158 -6.94 -6.15 -5.40
N ALA A 159 -6.78 -4.84 -5.68
CA ALA A 159 -7.88 -3.89 -5.61
C ALA A 159 -8.96 -4.20 -6.67
N LEU A 160 -10.22 -4.14 -6.26
CA LEU A 160 -11.37 -4.29 -7.17
C LEU A 160 -11.39 -3.20 -8.25
N GLN A 161 -10.86 -2.04 -7.93
CA GLN A 161 -10.75 -0.91 -8.83
C GLN A 161 -9.43 -0.19 -8.56
N ALA A 162 -8.65 0.07 -9.62
CA ALA A 162 -7.44 0.87 -9.49
C ALA A 162 -7.83 2.33 -9.15
N PRO A 163 -7.28 2.92 -8.07
CA PRO A 163 -7.49 4.33 -7.79
C PRO A 163 -6.78 5.16 -8.86
N PRO A 164 -7.31 6.35 -9.20
CA PRO A 164 -6.58 7.33 -9.96
C PRO A 164 -5.32 7.79 -9.20
N VAL A 165 -4.45 8.51 -9.87
CA VAL A 165 -3.25 9.10 -9.24
C VAL A 165 -3.67 10.13 -8.20
N GLY A 166 -3.05 10.09 -7.02
CA GLY A 166 -3.23 11.09 -5.97
C GLY A 166 -2.79 12.50 -6.38
N VAL A 167 -3.03 13.47 -5.52
CA VAL A 167 -2.68 14.89 -5.76
C VAL A 167 -1.37 15.23 -5.09
N ASP A 168 -0.25 15.03 -5.79
CA ASP A 168 1.10 15.35 -5.32
C ASP A 168 1.62 16.69 -5.87
N THR A 169 1.09 17.12 -7.02
CA THR A 169 1.54 18.33 -7.73
C THR A 169 0.38 19.26 -8.03
N GLN A 170 0.70 20.54 -8.36
CA GLN A 170 -0.31 21.49 -8.82
C GLN A 170 -1.03 21.00 -10.08
N ALA A 171 -0.31 20.31 -10.99
CA ALA A 171 -0.91 19.76 -12.19
C ALA A 171 -1.93 18.64 -11.88
N ASP A 172 -1.69 17.82 -10.85
CA ASP A 172 -2.66 16.81 -10.42
C ASP A 172 -3.89 17.46 -9.80
N LEU A 173 -3.71 18.50 -8.99
CA LEU A 173 -4.81 19.28 -8.43
C LEU A 173 -5.70 19.89 -9.52
N ASP A 174 -5.10 20.44 -10.58
CA ASP A 174 -5.83 21.05 -11.68
C ASP A 174 -6.62 20.00 -12.49
N LYS A 175 -6.05 18.79 -12.67
CA LYS A 175 -6.78 17.63 -13.26
C LYS A 175 -7.99 17.24 -12.42
N VAL A 176 -7.81 17.11 -11.10
CA VAL A 176 -8.91 16.75 -10.19
C VAL A 176 -10.00 17.81 -10.20
N ARG A 177 -9.64 19.09 -10.16
CA ARG A 177 -10.59 20.20 -10.28
C ARG A 177 -11.42 20.15 -11.58
N ALA A 178 -10.74 19.87 -12.70
CA ALA A 178 -11.41 19.72 -13.99
C ALA A 178 -12.41 18.55 -14.01
N LEU A 179 -12.05 17.43 -13.39
CA LEU A 179 -12.94 16.26 -13.27
C LEU A 179 -14.16 16.52 -12.38
N LEU A 180 -14.04 17.36 -11.35
CA LEU A 180 -15.14 17.66 -10.42
C LEU A 180 -16.03 18.80 -10.90
N ALA A 181 -15.60 19.58 -11.90
CA ALA A 181 -16.35 20.71 -12.46
C ALA A 181 -17.27 20.31 -13.62
N GLY A 182 -17.19 19.09 -14.15
CA GLY A 182 -18.02 18.55 -15.23
C GLY A 182 -19.04 17.56 -14.73
#